data_a7a13cd3de262cd06fa2080eb126368b
#
_entry.id   a7a13cd3de262cd06fa2080eb126368b
#
_cell.length_a   1.000
_cell.length_b   1.000
_cell.length_c   1.000
_cell.angle_alpha   90.00
_cell.angle_beta   90.00
_cell.angle_gamma   90.00
#
_symmetry.space_group_name_H-M   'P 1'
#
loop_
_entity.id
_entity.type
_entity.pdbx_description
1 polymer ?
#
loop_
_entity_poly.entity_id
_entity_poly.type
_entity_poly.pdbx_seq_one_letter_code
_entity_poly.pdbx_strand_id
1 'polypeptide(L)'
;MSDTTQSPNSYMPVLISACLLLMLSFGLRSGFGLFLQPMSEANGWGRDVLALALAIQNLSWGISAVIAGGFVNRFGTTKVLLGGIVLYGLGTLGMASSTTGLSANLTAGVIIGAGIAGTSFGIVLPAIARAVPAEKQGWALGIGTAAGSAGQFLIVPAAQVFIDWLGWLGALQLMGLLGFGMAVFVIPLARYGNEAGAAPAGTAEISLWQLTRRALAVRSYVLLLVGFYVCGYHLAFITVHMPGYVVDLGFTPQVGAWSIGTIGLCNIFGAYYSGVASGKRPKHTMLSAIYVARAIAILAFLLLPPSLFSILGFSAAMGFLWLSTIPPTSGLVAQFFGVRHMPYLYGLVFLSHQLGSFSGVWLGGYLYETTGNYDGIWLSGAALGLLAALLHWPIKEQSYEASLSAASASH
;
A
#
# COMPACT_ATOMS: atom_id res chain seq x y z
N MET A 1 38.14 16.66 15.44
CA MET A 1 38.49 15.42 14.75
C MET A 1 38.19 14.27 15.69
N SER A 2 37.00 13.73 15.65
CA SER A 2 36.63 12.46 16.33
C SER A 2 36.16 11.54 15.22
N ASP A 3 37.10 10.73 14.75
CA ASP A 3 36.90 9.66 13.78
C ASP A 3 36.11 8.53 14.47
N THR A 4 34.78 8.61 14.46
CA THR A 4 33.94 7.50 14.82
C THR A 4 33.86 6.55 13.63
N THR A 5 34.85 5.69 13.49
CA THR A 5 34.77 4.48 12.66
C THR A 5 33.55 3.65 13.10
N GLN A 6 32.39 3.92 12.52
CA GLN A 6 31.23 3.04 12.69
C GLN A 6 31.61 1.67 12.14
N SER A 7 31.49 0.63 12.96
CA SER A 7 31.74 -0.73 12.51
C SER A 7 30.87 -1.05 11.28
N PRO A 8 31.42 -1.78 10.27
CA PRO A 8 30.73 -2.02 8.98
C PRO A 8 29.34 -2.66 9.08
N ASN A 9 28.94 -3.14 10.25
CA ASN A 9 27.66 -3.83 10.49
C ASN A 9 26.70 -3.07 11.43
N SER A 10 27.00 -1.81 11.78
CA SER A 10 26.19 -1.02 12.73
C SER A 10 24.73 -0.79 12.28
N TYR A 11 24.45 -0.79 10.96
CA TYR A 11 23.10 -0.58 10.41
C TYR A 11 22.23 -1.84 10.36
N MET A 12 22.77 -3.04 10.50
CA MET A 12 22.02 -4.29 10.35
C MET A 12 20.86 -4.43 11.36
N PRO A 13 21.02 -4.11 12.65
CA PRO A 13 19.91 -4.16 13.60
C PRO A 13 18.75 -3.23 13.18
N VAL A 14 19.06 -2.05 12.62
CA VAL A 14 18.06 -1.11 12.14
C VAL A 14 17.33 -1.68 10.92
N LEU A 15 18.07 -2.22 9.95
CA LEU A 15 17.50 -2.81 8.74
C LEU A 15 16.59 -4.01 9.09
N ILE A 16 17.06 -4.92 9.93
CA ILE A 16 16.28 -6.09 10.35
C ILE A 16 15.00 -5.64 11.07
N SER A 17 15.11 -4.72 12.03
CA SER A 17 13.95 -4.21 12.78
C SER A 17 12.95 -3.49 11.88
N ALA A 18 13.41 -2.69 10.93
CA ALA A 18 12.57 -2.03 9.94
C ALA A 18 11.85 -3.05 9.05
N CYS A 19 12.54 -4.10 8.60
CA CYS A 19 11.95 -5.19 7.82
C CYS A 19 10.88 -5.94 8.61
N LEU A 20 11.13 -6.29 9.87
CA LEU A 20 10.15 -6.98 10.73
C LEU A 20 8.94 -6.10 11.03
N LEU A 21 9.13 -4.79 11.23
CA LEU A 21 8.04 -3.84 11.41
C LEU A 21 7.16 -3.76 10.15
N LEU A 22 7.78 -3.61 8.98
CA LEU A 22 7.05 -3.57 7.70
C LEU A 22 6.35 -4.90 7.40
N MET A 23 7.01 -6.02 7.70
CA MET A 23 6.43 -7.36 7.55
C MET A 23 5.15 -7.52 8.38
N LEU A 24 5.19 -7.15 9.66
CA LEU A 24 4.01 -7.19 10.52
C LEU A 24 2.95 -6.18 10.08
N SER A 25 3.30 -4.93 9.83
CA SER A 25 2.34 -3.89 9.47
C SER A 25 1.55 -4.25 8.20
N PHE A 26 2.25 -4.62 7.12
CA PHE A 26 1.60 -4.97 5.86
C PHE A 26 0.96 -6.35 5.88
N GLY A 27 1.53 -7.30 6.62
CA GLY A 27 0.96 -8.63 6.80
C GLY A 27 -0.38 -8.59 7.53
N LEU A 28 -0.45 -7.92 8.68
CA LEU A 28 -1.69 -7.75 9.46
C LEU A 28 -2.76 -7.04 8.61
N ARG A 29 -2.39 -5.95 7.92
CA ARG A 29 -3.31 -5.23 7.04
C ARG A 29 -3.90 -6.14 5.96
N SER A 30 -3.08 -6.94 5.31
CA SER A 30 -3.52 -7.83 4.22
C SER A 30 -4.44 -8.95 4.69
N GLY A 31 -4.42 -9.28 5.98
CA GLY A 31 -5.27 -10.27 6.60
C GLY A 31 -6.70 -9.79 6.92
N PHE A 32 -6.96 -8.47 6.94
CA PHE A 32 -8.31 -7.99 7.33
C PHE A 32 -9.43 -8.45 6.41
N GLY A 33 -9.17 -8.75 5.15
CA GLY A 33 -10.14 -9.33 4.24
C GLY A 33 -10.68 -10.69 4.67
N LEU A 34 -9.90 -11.47 5.45
CA LEU A 34 -10.34 -12.77 6.00
C LEU A 34 -11.48 -12.62 7.01
N PHE A 35 -11.62 -11.46 7.63
CA PHE A 35 -12.65 -11.19 8.64
C PHE A 35 -13.96 -10.66 8.04
N LEU A 36 -13.98 -10.36 6.73
CA LEU A 36 -15.15 -9.79 6.07
C LEU A 36 -16.40 -10.66 6.27
N GLN A 37 -16.28 -11.94 5.97
CA GLN A 37 -17.41 -12.86 6.07
C GLN A 37 -17.72 -13.23 7.53
N PRO A 38 -16.79 -13.78 8.34
CA PRO A 38 -17.14 -14.27 9.69
C PRO A 38 -17.61 -13.15 10.63
N MET A 39 -17.09 -11.92 10.48
CA MET A 39 -17.53 -10.79 11.29
C MET A 39 -18.90 -10.27 10.84
N SER A 40 -19.19 -10.26 9.54
CA SER A 40 -20.50 -9.89 9.01
C SER A 40 -21.58 -10.87 9.46
N GLU A 41 -21.33 -12.18 9.35
CA GLU A 41 -22.24 -13.22 9.79
C GLU A 41 -22.52 -13.13 11.30
N ALA A 42 -21.49 -12.96 12.12
CA ALA A 42 -21.62 -12.89 13.58
C ALA A 42 -22.42 -11.67 14.07
N ASN A 43 -22.37 -10.55 13.35
CA ASN A 43 -23.06 -9.31 13.71
C ASN A 43 -24.41 -9.14 12.96
N GLY A 44 -24.76 -10.03 12.04
CA GLY A 44 -25.93 -9.88 11.17
C GLY A 44 -25.81 -8.71 10.19
N TRP A 45 -24.58 -8.39 9.75
CA TRP A 45 -24.32 -7.32 8.79
C TRP A 45 -24.26 -7.86 7.37
N GLY A 46 -24.57 -7.00 6.39
CA GLY A 46 -24.14 -7.19 5.01
C GLY A 46 -22.61 -7.05 4.87
N ARG A 47 -22.04 -7.65 3.84
CA ARG A 47 -20.60 -7.50 3.54
C ARG A 47 -20.20 -6.05 3.25
N ASP A 48 -21.14 -5.22 2.81
CA ASP A 48 -20.99 -3.79 2.55
C ASP A 48 -20.59 -3.00 3.79
N VAL A 49 -21.06 -3.39 4.98
CA VAL A 49 -20.77 -2.68 6.25
C VAL A 49 -19.30 -2.73 6.59
N LEU A 50 -18.70 -3.92 6.62
CA LEU A 50 -17.26 -4.06 6.90
C LEU A 50 -16.41 -3.64 5.70
N ALA A 51 -16.88 -3.86 4.48
CA ALA A 51 -16.21 -3.37 3.27
C ALA A 51 -16.09 -1.83 3.28
N LEU A 52 -17.15 -1.12 3.70
CA LEU A 52 -17.08 0.34 3.86
C LEU A 52 -16.02 0.75 4.91
N ALA A 53 -15.96 0.05 6.04
CA ALA A 53 -14.94 0.33 7.05
C ALA A 53 -13.51 0.15 6.49
N LEU A 54 -13.25 -0.95 5.77
CA LEU A 54 -11.96 -1.20 5.12
C LEU A 54 -11.69 -0.24 3.93
N ALA A 55 -12.72 0.25 3.27
CA ALA A 55 -12.59 1.31 2.27
C ALA A 55 -12.15 2.63 2.93
N ILE A 56 -12.81 3.04 4.02
CA ILE A 56 -12.43 4.21 4.82
C ILE A 56 -10.99 4.07 5.34
N GLN A 57 -10.56 2.86 5.70
CA GLN A 57 -9.18 2.58 6.13
C GLN A 57 -8.15 3.02 5.09
N ASN A 58 -8.38 2.71 3.81
CA ASN A 58 -7.48 3.11 2.74
C ASN A 58 -7.45 4.64 2.57
N LEU A 59 -8.60 5.29 2.62
CA LEU A 59 -8.68 6.75 2.53
C LEU A 59 -8.01 7.42 3.73
N SER A 60 -8.30 6.94 4.94
CA SER A 60 -7.67 7.42 6.17
C SER A 60 -6.15 7.24 6.12
N TRP A 61 -5.67 6.09 5.62
CA TRP A 61 -4.23 5.88 5.41
C TRP A 61 -3.64 6.92 4.49
N GLY A 62 -4.25 7.19 3.32
CA GLY A 62 -3.76 8.20 2.36
C GLY A 62 -3.66 9.60 2.97
N ILE A 63 -4.71 10.06 3.64
CA ILE A 63 -4.75 11.38 4.29
C ILE A 63 -3.73 11.44 5.44
N SER A 64 -3.75 10.43 6.31
CA SER A 64 -2.88 10.39 7.49
C SER A 64 -1.40 10.22 7.12
N ALA A 65 -1.05 9.65 5.96
CA ALA A 65 0.32 9.56 5.50
C ALA A 65 0.96 10.94 5.25
N VAL A 66 0.18 11.89 4.71
CA VAL A 66 0.63 13.29 4.54
C VAL A 66 0.86 13.95 5.91
N ILE A 67 -0.05 13.75 6.85
CA ILE A 67 0.02 14.29 8.22
C ILE A 67 1.22 13.67 8.97
N ALA A 68 1.38 12.36 8.90
CA ALA A 68 2.49 11.63 9.53
C ALA A 68 3.85 12.09 9.00
N GLY A 69 3.98 12.34 7.69
CA GLY A 69 5.17 12.93 7.10
C GLY A 69 5.53 14.28 7.70
N GLY A 70 4.54 15.17 7.90
CA GLY A 70 4.71 16.44 8.59
C GLY A 70 5.12 16.27 10.06
N PHE A 71 4.54 15.30 10.75
CA PHE A 71 4.86 15.01 12.16
C PHE A 71 6.27 14.44 12.34
N VAL A 72 6.80 13.68 11.37
CA VAL A 72 8.20 13.22 11.41
C VAL A 72 9.16 14.41 11.51
N ASN A 73 8.92 15.47 10.74
CA ASN A 73 9.77 16.66 10.75
C ASN A 73 9.71 17.41 12.10
N ARG A 74 8.56 17.36 12.80
CA ARG A 74 8.36 18.08 14.06
C ARG A 74 8.70 17.26 15.29
N PHE A 75 8.35 15.99 15.33
CA PHE A 75 8.43 15.13 16.52
C PHE A 75 9.46 14.01 16.40
N GLY A 76 10.03 13.81 15.21
CA GLY A 76 10.94 12.72 14.88
C GLY A 76 10.24 11.41 14.51
N THR A 77 10.96 10.55 13.81
CA THR A 77 10.44 9.27 13.28
C THR A 77 9.95 8.34 14.40
N THR A 78 10.66 8.27 15.52
CA THR A 78 10.35 7.37 16.65
C THR A 78 8.96 7.61 17.22
N LYS A 79 8.60 8.88 17.51
CA LYS A 79 7.29 9.21 18.09
C LYS A 79 6.15 8.94 17.10
N VAL A 80 6.36 9.18 15.81
CA VAL A 80 5.37 8.91 14.77
C VAL A 80 5.14 7.40 14.62
N LEU A 81 6.21 6.60 14.61
CA LEU A 81 6.12 5.13 14.61
C LEU A 81 5.34 4.62 15.82
N LEU A 82 5.71 5.04 17.04
CA LEU A 82 5.02 4.61 18.27
C LEU A 82 3.54 5.03 18.28
N GLY A 83 3.23 6.26 17.86
CA GLY A 83 1.86 6.72 17.71
C GLY A 83 1.08 5.89 16.71
N GLY A 84 1.67 5.57 15.55
CA GLY A 84 1.08 4.69 14.55
C GLY A 84 0.82 3.28 15.09
N ILE A 85 1.77 2.70 15.82
CA ILE A 85 1.66 1.37 16.44
C ILE A 85 0.50 1.35 17.46
N VAL A 86 0.42 2.37 18.30
CA VAL A 86 -0.67 2.47 19.30
C VAL A 86 -2.02 2.57 18.61
N LEU A 87 -2.15 3.43 17.60
CA LEU A 87 -3.39 3.54 16.82
C LEU A 87 -3.73 2.23 16.11
N TYR A 88 -2.74 1.55 15.54
CA TYR A 88 -2.95 0.28 14.85
C TYR A 88 -3.47 -0.79 15.82
N GLY A 89 -2.79 -0.98 16.96
CA GLY A 89 -3.19 -1.97 17.96
C GLY A 89 -4.57 -1.67 18.56
N LEU A 90 -4.80 -0.41 19.00
CA LEU A 90 -6.09 0.01 19.56
C LEU A 90 -7.22 -0.09 18.51
N GLY A 91 -6.96 0.31 17.27
CA GLY A 91 -7.94 0.18 16.20
C GLY A 91 -8.31 -1.26 15.92
N THR A 92 -7.34 -2.19 15.92
CA THR A 92 -7.59 -3.63 15.69
C THR A 92 -8.35 -4.25 16.86
N LEU A 93 -8.03 -3.93 18.11
CA LEU A 93 -8.81 -4.35 19.27
C LEU A 93 -10.21 -3.74 19.27
N GLY A 94 -10.33 -2.47 18.88
CA GLY A 94 -11.61 -1.81 18.71
C GLY A 94 -12.46 -2.44 17.61
N MET A 95 -11.85 -2.84 16.49
CA MET A 95 -12.52 -3.59 15.43
C MET A 95 -13.11 -4.90 15.97
N ALA A 96 -12.34 -5.64 16.78
CA ALA A 96 -12.82 -6.87 17.43
C ALA A 96 -14.06 -6.65 18.31
N SER A 97 -14.18 -5.48 18.92
CA SER A 97 -15.29 -5.11 19.81
C SER A 97 -16.42 -4.36 19.10
N SER A 98 -16.35 -4.20 17.79
CA SER A 98 -17.33 -3.44 17.02
C SER A 98 -18.61 -4.25 16.82
N THR A 99 -19.75 -3.68 17.26
CA THR A 99 -21.09 -4.27 17.12
C THR A 99 -22.00 -3.45 16.20
N THR A 100 -21.53 -2.31 15.72
CA THR A 100 -22.26 -1.44 14.78
C THR A 100 -21.36 -1.02 13.62
N GLY A 101 -21.96 -0.72 12.47
CA GLY A 101 -21.22 -0.22 11.31
C GLY A 101 -20.43 1.07 11.62
N LEU A 102 -20.99 1.96 12.47
CA LEU A 102 -20.30 3.18 12.88
C LEU A 102 -19.03 2.86 13.70
N SER A 103 -19.12 1.94 14.67
CA SER A 103 -17.94 1.52 15.45
C SER A 103 -16.88 0.86 14.56
N ALA A 104 -17.29 0.04 13.58
CA ALA A 104 -16.39 -0.55 12.60
C ALA A 104 -15.72 0.52 11.72
N ASN A 105 -16.47 1.52 11.24
CA ASN A 105 -15.93 2.62 10.44
C ASN A 105 -14.90 3.44 11.21
N LEU A 106 -15.14 3.69 12.50
CA LEU A 106 -14.19 4.43 13.35
C LEU A 106 -12.95 3.59 13.66
N THR A 107 -13.11 2.36 14.10
CA THR A 107 -12.00 1.50 14.56
C THR A 107 -11.22 0.92 13.38
N ALA A 108 -11.86 0.10 12.54
CA ALA A 108 -11.23 -0.53 11.38
C ALA A 108 -10.92 0.49 10.27
N GLY A 109 -11.77 1.50 10.10
CA GLY A 109 -11.59 2.52 9.07
C GLY A 109 -10.60 3.61 9.49
N VAL A 110 -11.00 4.50 10.39
CA VAL A 110 -10.23 5.72 10.69
C VAL A 110 -8.99 5.41 11.51
N ILE A 111 -9.14 4.69 12.63
CA ILE A 111 -8.05 4.51 13.60
C ILE A 111 -6.96 3.58 13.02
N ILE A 112 -7.33 2.41 12.46
CA ILE A 112 -6.34 1.53 11.83
C ILE A 112 -5.69 2.23 10.63
N GLY A 113 -6.46 2.94 9.78
CA GLY A 113 -5.90 3.66 8.65
C GLY A 113 -4.84 4.69 9.04
N ALA A 114 -5.09 5.46 10.10
CA ALA A 114 -4.11 6.38 10.66
C ALA A 114 -2.90 5.63 11.26
N GLY A 115 -3.12 4.48 11.91
CA GLY A 115 -2.06 3.62 12.43
C GLY A 115 -1.14 3.09 11.34
N ILE A 116 -1.72 2.59 10.23
CA ILE A 116 -0.96 2.13 9.05
C ILE A 116 -0.09 3.25 8.48
N ALA A 117 -0.60 4.49 8.41
CA ALA A 117 0.17 5.63 7.91
C ALA A 117 1.46 5.83 8.68
N GLY A 118 1.41 5.74 10.03
CA GLY A 118 2.57 5.86 10.90
C GLY A 118 3.57 4.70 10.83
N THR A 119 3.15 3.52 10.33
CA THR A 119 3.99 2.31 10.24
C THR A 119 4.30 1.89 8.80
N SER A 120 3.96 2.73 7.82
CA SER A 120 4.08 2.43 6.40
C SER A 120 5.47 2.73 5.82
N PHE A 121 5.66 2.36 4.56
CA PHE A 121 6.87 2.63 3.79
C PHE A 121 7.29 4.10 3.83
N GLY A 122 6.34 5.04 3.83
CA GLY A 122 6.62 6.48 3.86
C GLY A 122 7.41 6.94 5.09
N ILE A 123 7.28 6.23 6.20
CA ILE A 123 7.99 6.53 7.47
C ILE A 123 9.22 5.64 7.63
N VAL A 124 9.11 4.35 7.32
CA VAL A 124 10.15 3.35 7.62
C VAL A 124 11.30 3.37 6.60
N LEU A 125 11.01 3.49 5.29
CA LEU A 125 12.06 3.50 4.27
C LEU A 125 13.03 4.68 4.39
N PRO A 126 12.59 5.93 4.66
CA PRO A 126 13.50 7.02 4.97
C PRO A 126 14.39 6.76 6.20
N ALA A 127 13.88 6.05 7.20
CA ALA A 127 14.70 5.68 8.37
C ALA A 127 15.78 4.65 8.00
N ILE A 128 15.46 3.66 7.14
CA ILE A 128 16.45 2.74 6.57
C ILE A 128 17.50 3.52 5.78
N ALA A 129 17.09 4.42 4.89
CA ALA A 129 17.99 5.18 4.03
C ALA A 129 18.99 6.03 4.84
N ARG A 130 18.57 6.59 5.98
CA ARG A 130 19.46 7.35 6.86
C ARG A 130 20.47 6.48 7.63
N ALA A 131 20.09 5.23 7.94
CA ALA A 131 20.92 4.33 8.74
C ALA A 131 21.99 3.59 7.90
N VAL A 132 21.75 3.44 6.59
CA VAL A 132 22.55 2.58 5.70
C VAL A 132 23.50 3.43 4.85
N PRO A 133 24.77 3.02 4.64
CA PRO A 133 25.70 3.68 3.75
C PRO A 133 25.14 3.90 2.34
N ALA A 134 25.49 5.02 1.70
CA ALA A 134 24.94 5.45 0.43
C ALA A 134 24.99 4.36 -0.67
N GLU A 135 26.11 3.61 -0.71
CA GLU A 135 26.37 2.56 -1.70
C GLU A 135 25.40 1.35 -1.55
N LYS A 136 24.85 1.17 -0.34
CA LYS A 136 23.94 0.06 -0.01
C LYS A 136 22.47 0.47 0.12
N GLN A 137 22.15 1.77 0.02
CA GLN A 137 20.78 2.26 0.21
C GLN A 137 19.79 1.60 -0.73
N GLY A 138 20.09 1.49 -2.03
CA GLY A 138 19.21 0.87 -3.01
C GLY A 138 18.87 -0.60 -2.64
N TRP A 139 19.88 -1.37 -2.22
CA TRP A 139 19.70 -2.74 -1.74
C TRP A 139 18.83 -2.80 -0.47
N ALA A 140 19.11 -1.94 0.52
CA ALA A 140 18.39 -1.94 1.78
C ALA A 140 16.92 -1.52 1.63
N LEU A 141 16.63 -0.53 0.78
CA LEU A 141 15.26 -0.10 0.45
C LEU A 141 14.50 -1.21 -0.30
N GLY A 142 15.17 -1.93 -1.20
CA GLY A 142 14.61 -3.08 -1.89
C GLY A 142 14.21 -4.19 -0.90
N ILE A 143 15.09 -4.54 0.04
CA ILE A 143 14.81 -5.53 1.10
C ILE A 143 13.65 -5.05 1.99
N GLY A 144 13.63 -3.79 2.41
CA GLY A 144 12.54 -3.23 3.20
C GLY A 144 11.19 -3.33 2.49
N THR A 145 11.16 -3.07 1.18
CA THR A 145 9.94 -3.21 0.37
C THR A 145 9.52 -4.69 0.25
N ALA A 146 10.48 -5.58 0.01
CA ALA A 146 10.23 -7.02 -0.07
C ALA A 146 9.71 -7.60 1.25
N ALA A 147 10.16 -7.05 2.39
CA ALA A 147 9.70 -7.47 3.72
C ALA A 147 8.18 -7.25 3.91
N GLY A 148 7.61 -6.16 3.40
CA GLY A 148 6.16 -5.95 3.40
C GLY A 148 5.41 -7.05 2.65
N SER A 149 5.93 -7.46 1.49
CA SER A 149 5.36 -8.57 0.69
C SER A 149 5.54 -9.92 1.36
N ALA A 150 6.69 -10.15 2.01
CA ALA A 150 6.92 -11.35 2.83
C ALA A 150 5.92 -11.42 4.00
N GLY A 151 5.57 -10.27 4.60
CA GLY A 151 4.52 -10.17 5.61
C GLY A 151 3.17 -10.64 5.08
N GLN A 152 2.76 -10.21 3.90
CA GLN A 152 1.54 -10.67 3.27
C GLN A 152 1.55 -12.20 3.04
N PHE A 153 2.66 -12.75 2.59
CA PHE A 153 2.82 -14.19 2.37
C PHE A 153 2.74 -15.01 3.67
N LEU A 154 3.37 -14.53 4.76
CA LEU A 154 3.47 -15.28 6.00
C LEU A 154 2.30 -15.04 6.96
N ILE A 155 1.91 -13.78 7.13
CA ILE A 155 0.93 -13.38 8.16
C ILE A 155 -0.51 -13.71 7.73
N VAL A 156 -0.85 -13.62 6.44
CA VAL A 156 -2.23 -13.87 6.02
C VAL A 156 -2.64 -15.34 6.21
N PRO A 157 -1.86 -16.34 5.78
CA PRO A 157 -2.16 -17.73 6.13
C PRO A 157 -2.14 -18.00 7.65
N ALA A 158 -1.20 -17.37 8.39
CA ALA A 158 -1.17 -17.48 9.85
C ALA A 158 -2.42 -16.87 10.50
N ALA A 159 -2.94 -15.75 10.00
CA ALA A 159 -4.18 -15.15 10.48
C ALA A 159 -5.38 -16.09 10.28
N GLN A 160 -5.42 -16.83 9.17
CA GLN A 160 -6.45 -17.86 8.96
C GLN A 160 -6.34 -18.98 10.00
N VAL A 161 -5.13 -19.46 10.30
CA VAL A 161 -4.92 -20.46 11.38
C VAL A 161 -5.41 -19.91 12.73
N PHE A 162 -5.17 -18.62 13.02
CA PHE A 162 -5.70 -18.02 14.25
C PHE A 162 -7.22 -17.95 14.25
N ILE A 163 -7.87 -17.67 13.11
CA ILE A 163 -9.34 -17.70 12.99
C ILE A 163 -9.85 -19.10 13.24
N ASP A 164 -9.21 -20.14 12.69
CA ASP A 164 -9.62 -21.53 12.84
C ASP A 164 -9.51 -22.01 14.30
N TRP A 165 -8.50 -21.54 15.07
CA TRP A 165 -8.27 -21.96 16.44
C TRP A 165 -8.98 -21.13 17.50
N LEU A 166 -9.06 -19.82 17.32
CA LEU A 166 -9.54 -18.86 18.32
C LEU A 166 -10.87 -18.23 17.96
N GLY A 167 -11.41 -18.55 16.76
CA GLY A 167 -12.49 -17.81 16.14
C GLY A 167 -12.04 -16.41 15.68
N TRP A 168 -12.89 -15.72 14.92
CA TRP A 168 -12.58 -14.40 14.37
C TRP A 168 -12.28 -13.36 15.45
N LEU A 169 -13.00 -13.39 16.58
CA LEU A 169 -12.82 -12.45 17.69
C LEU A 169 -11.43 -12.60 18.33
N GLY A 170 -11.07 -13.83 18.72
CA GLY A 170 -9.78 -14.12 19.33
C GLY A 170 -8.61 -13.86 18.38
N ALA A 171 -8.78 -14.16 17.08
CA ALA A 171 -7.78 -13.86 16.07
C ALA A 171 -7.53 -12.35 15.92
N LEU A 172 -8.59 -11.51 15.88
CA LEU A 172 -8.43 -10.04 15.86
C LEU A 172 -7.77 -9.50 17.13
N GLN A 173 -8.13 -10.04 18.30
CA GLN A 173 -7.47 -9.65 19.56
C GLN A 173 -5.98 -9.98 19.54
N LEU A 174 -5.61 -11.18 19.09
CA LEU A 174 -4.22 -11.57 18.93
C LEU A 174 -3.49 -10.68 17.91
N MET A 175 -4.10 -10.38 16.76
CA MET A 175 -3.55 -9.47 15.76
C MET A 175 -3.36 -8.05 16.32
N GLY A 176 -4.28 -7.57 17.15
CA GLY A 176 -4.14 -6.28 17.84
C GLY A 176 -2.95 -6.26 18.80
N LEU A 177 -2.76 -7.33 19.57
CA LEU A 177 -1.58 -7.50 20.46
C LEU A 177 -0.28 -7.58 19.67
N LEU A 178 -0.25 -8.32 18.56
CA LEU A 178 0.89 -8.35 17.63
C LEU A 178 1.15 -6.96 17.03
N GLY A 179 0.11 -6.18 16.79
CA GLY A 179 0.21 -4.78 16.40
C GLY A 179 1.01 -3.96 17.40
N PHE A 180 0.72 -4.06 18.68
CA PHE A 180 1.54 -3.43 19.74
C PHE A 180 2.95 -4.00 19.81
N GLY A 181 3.12 -5.30 19.55
CA GLY A 181 4.43 -5.97 19.50
C GLY A 181 5.41 -5.31 18.50
N MET A 182 4.92 -4.61 17.48
CA MET A 182 5.78 -3.83 16.57
C MET A 182 6.63 -2.79 17.31
N ALA A 183 6.23 -2.34 18.52
CA ALA A 183 6.98 -1.34 19.30
C ALA A 183 8.40 -1.81 19.66
N VAL A 184 8.63 -3.11 19.80
CA VAL A 184 9.96 -3.67 20.07
C VAL A 184 10.94 -3.34 18.92
N PHE A 185 10.45 -3.33 17.68
CA PHE A 185 11.26 -3.03 16.50
C PHE A 185 11.56 -1.54 16.33
N VAL A 186 10.89 -0.66 17.07
CA VAL A 186 11.19 0.78 17.05
C VAL A 186 12.49 1.10 17.81
N ILE A 187 12.89 0.28 18.78
CA ILE A 187 14.06 0.54 19.63
C ILE A 187 15.35 0.75 18.81
N PRO A 188 15.74 -0.11 17.87
CA PRO A 188 16.93 0.13 17.05
C PRO A 188 16.76 1.30 16.09
N LEU A 189 15.54 1.56 15.59
CA LEU A 189 15.26 2.68 14.68
C LEU A 189 15.36 4.04 15.41
N ALA A 190 15.10 4.09 16.71
CA ALA A 190 15.15 5.32 17.50
C ALA A 190 16.54 5.97 17.54
N ARG A 191 17.60 5.17 17.37
CA ARG A 191 18.99 5.66 17.37
C ARG A 191 19.32 6.52 16.16
N TYR A 192 18.63 6.34 15.03
CA TYR A 192 18.87 7.00 13.75
C TYR A 192 17.68 7.86 13.28
N GLY A 193 16.57 7.82 14.01
CA GLY A 193 15.33 8.47 13.61
C GLY A 193 15.15 9.91 14.07
N ASN A 194 15.97 10.40 14.99
CA ASN A 194 15.76 11.70 15.63
C ASN A 194 16.49 12.87 14.98
N GLU A 195 17.32 12.63 13.97
CA GLU A 195 17.86 13.73 13.18
C GLU A 195 16.74 14.20 12.23
N ALA A 196 15.99 15.21 12.69
CA ALA A 196 15.12 15.98 11.82
C ALA A 196 16.00 16.55 10.71
N GLY A 197 15.84 16.05 9.49
CA GLY A 197 16.52 16.60 8.33
C GLY A 197 16.09 18.07 8.19
N ALA A 198 16.93 18.98 8.66
CA ALA A 198 16.78 20.38 8.37
C ALA A 198 16.81 20.52 6.84
N ALA A 199 15.70 20.98 6.28
CA ALA A 199 15.68 21.37 4.87
C ALA A 199 16.81 22.42 4.67
N PRO A 200 17.62 22.34 3.60
CA PRO A 200 18.63 23.36 3.33
C PRO A 200 17.94 24.73 3.28
N ALA A 201 18.29 25.59 4.21
CA ALA A 201 17.83 26.97 4.23
C ALA A 201 18.38 27.69 2.98
N GLY A 202 17.51 28.29 2.16
CA GLY A 202 17.98 29.31 1.22
C GLY A 202 17.51 29.26 -0.24
N THR A 203 16.43 28.56 -0.58
CA THR A 203 15.80 28.74 -1.90
C THR A 203 14.35 29.12 -1.75
N ALA A 204 13.88 30.15 -2.48
CA ALA A 204 12.48 30.59 -2.49
C ALA A 204 11.57 29.37 -2.69
N GLU A 205 10.85 28.98 -1.63
CA GLU A 205 9.99 27.81 -1.66
C GLU A 205 8.72 28.15 -2.44
N ILE A 206 8.53 27.44 -3.56
CA ILE A 206 7.22 27.43 -4.23
C ILE A 206 6.19 26.87 -3.24
N SER A 207 5.07 27.56 -3.05
CA SER A 207 4.03 27.06 -2.14
C SER A 207 3.49 25.72 -2.66
N LEU A 208 3.11 24.81 -1.73
CA LEU A 208 2.56 23.49 -2.10
C LEU A 208 1.34 23.63 -3.00
N TRP A 209 0.52 24.65 -2.80
CA TRP A 209 -0.63 24.94 -3.65
C TRP A 209 -0.22 25.30 -5.07
N GLN A 210 0.78 26.17 -5.23
CA GLN A 210 1.30 26.54 -6.56
C GLN A 210 1.96 25.35 -7.25
N LEU A 211 2.71 24.53 -6.51
CA LEU A 211 3.32 23.30 -7.01
C LEU A 211 2.25 22.34 -7.52
N THR A 212 1.20 22.10 -6.72
CA THR A 212 0.06 21.26 -7.12
C THR A 212 -0.60 21.78 -8.38
N ARG A 213 -0.94 23.08 -8.42
CA ARG A 213 -1.60 23.68 -9.57
C ARG A 213 -0.78 23.55 -10.86
N ARG A 214 0.54 23.75 -10.77
CA ARG A 214 1.45 23.60 -11.92
C ARG A 214 1.59 22.15 -12.34
N ALA A 215 1.72 21.23 -11.41
CA ALA A 215 1.80 19.80 -11.72
C ALA A 215 0.51 19.31 -12.40
N LEU A 216 -0.67 19.72 -11.92
CA LEU A 216 -1.96 19.37 -12.51
C LEU A 216 -2.18 20.03 -13.89
N ALA A 217 -1.44 21.07 -14.27
CA ALA A 217 -1.43 21.60 -15.64
C ALA A 217 -0.64 20.70 -16.62
N VAL A 218 0.18 19.78 -16.13
CA VAL A 218 0.96 18.84 -16.95
C VAL A 218 0.11 17.62 -17.28
N ARG A 219 -0.33 17.51 -18.54
CA ARG A 219 -1.19 16.41 -19.01
C ARG A 219 -0.62 15.02 -18.66
N SER A 220 0.69 14.80 -18.87
CA SER A 220 1.34 13.52 -18.55
C SER A 220 1.23 13.14 -17.08
N TYR A 221 1.28 14.12 -16.17
CA TYR A 221 1.14 13.88 -14.74
C TYR A 221 -0.32 13.56 -14.35
N VAL A 222 -1.29 14.27 -14.93
CA VAL A 222 -2.73 13.98 -14.70
C VAL A 222 -3.09 12.58 -15.19
N LEU A 223 -2.60 12.19 -16.38
CA LEU A 223 -2.81 10.83 -16.92
C LEU A 223 -2.21 9.77 -16.00
N LEU A 224 -1.00 10.01 -15.47
CA LEU A 224 -0.34 9.13 -14.50
C LEU A 224 -1.17 9.01 -13.22
N LEU A 225 -1.66 10.13 -12.69
CA LEU A 225 -2.45 10.20 -11.46
C LEU A 225 -3.76 9.44 -11.60
N VAL A 226 -4.50 9.67 -12.69
CA VAL A 226 -5.78 8.98 -12.96
C VAL A 226 -5.55 7.50 -13.26
N GLY A 227 -4.49 7.14 -14.00
CA GLY A 227 -4.16 5.74 -14.25
C GLY A 227 -3.75 4.99 -12.97
N PHE A 228 -3.06 5.65 -12.05
CA PHE A 228 -2.64 5.02 -10.78
C PHE A 228 -3.80 4.82 -9.78
N TYR A 229 -4.91 5.54 -9.92
CA TYR A 229 -6.16 5.24 -9.23
C TYR A 229 -6.59 3.78 -9.46
N VAL A 230 -6.47 3.28 -10.70
CA VAL A 230 -6.85 1.91 -11.04
C VAL A 230 -5.96 0.88 -10.34
N CYS A 231 -4.69 1.21 -10.07
CA CYS A 231 -3.85 0.35 -9.24
C CYS A 231 -4.48 0.12 -7.86
N GLY A 232 -4.87 1.20 -7.19
CA GLY A 232 -5.53 1.13 -5.89
C GLY A 232 -6.83 0.32 -5.93
N TYR A 233 -7.65 0.58 -6.94
CA TYR A 233 -8.90 -0.16 -7.16
C TYR A 233 -8.68 -1.67 -7.22
N HIS A 234 -7.76 -2.15 -8.05
CA HIS A 234 -7.45 -3.57 -8.18
C HIS A 234 -6.90 -4.16 -6.89
N LEU A 235 -5.89 -3.51 -6.31
CA LEU A 235 -5.19 -4.06 -5.16
C LEU A 235 -6.10 -4.19 -3.95
N ALA A 236 -6.85 -3.15 -3.64
CA ALA A 236 -7.68 -3.13 -2.44
C ALA A 236 -8.91 -4.04 -2.57
N PHE A 237 -9.57 -4.02 -3.74
CA PHE A 237 -10.67 -4.93 -4.03
C PHE A 237 -10.23 -6.40 -3.84
N ILE A 238 -9.16 -6.82 -4.51
CA ILE A 238 -8.68 -8.19 -4.43
C ILE A 238 -8.26 -8.56 -3.00
N THR A 239 -7.53 -7.67 -2.31
CA THR A 239 -7.08 -7.95 -0.93
C THR A 239 -8.25 -8.19 0.02
N VAL A 240 -9.33 -7.44 -0.12
CA VAL A 240 -10.48 -7.49 0.81
C VAL A 240 -11.48 -8.57 0.42
N HIS A 241 -11.84 -8.67 -0.86
CA HIS A 241 -12.94 -9.51 -1.30
C HIS A 241 -12.54 -10.88 -1.82
N MET A 242 -11.30 -11.08 -2.29
CA MET A 242 -10.84 -12.37 -2.82
C MET A 242 -10.99 -13.54 -1.84
N PRO A 243 -10.67 -13.39 -0.52
CA PRO A 243 -10.89 -14.50 0.42
C PRO A 243 -12.34 -14.96 0.48
N GLY A 244 -13.28 -14.02 0.62
CA GLY A 244 -14.72 -14.32 0.62
C GLY A 244 -15.21 -14.88 -0.72
N TYR A 245 -14.73 -14.32 -1.84
CA TYR A 245 -15.07 -14.81 -3.18
C TYR A 245 -14.65 -16.27 -3.40
N VAL A 246 -13.47 -16.66 -2.91
CA VAL A 246 -12.99 -18.04 -2.98
C VAL A 246 -13.90 -18.99 -2.20
N VAL A 247 -14.41 -18.55 -1.04
CA VAL A 247 -15.38 -19.33 -0.25
C VAL A 247 -16.72 -19.44 -0.99
N ASP A 248 -17.19 -18.37 -1.62
CA ASP A 248 -18.41 -18.37 -2.43
C ASP A 248 -18.31 -19.30 -3.65
N LEU A 249 -17.09 -19.53 -4.16
CA LEU A 249 -16.81 -20.54 -5.20
C LEU A 249 -16.79 -21.98 -4.68
N GLY A 250 -17.01 -22.21 -3.37
CA GLY A 250 -17.06 -23.53 -2.73
C GLY A 250 -15.71 -24.05 -2.21
N PHE A 251 -14.69 -23.21 -2.15
CA PHE A 251 -13.38 -23.57 -1.58
C PHE A 251 -13.31 -23.22 -0.09
N THR A 252 -12.34 -23.78 0.60
CA THR A 252 -12.12 -23.50 2.02
C THR A 252 -11.52 -22.12 2.25
N PRO A 253 -11.74 -21.49 3.42
CA PRO A 253 -11.13 -20.20 3.79
C PRO A 253 -9.60 -20.20 3.70
N GLN A 254 -8.95 -21.37 3.92
CA GLN A 254 -7.50 -21.53 3.77
C GLN A 254 -7.04 -21.26 2.34
N VAL A 255 -7.81 -21.66 1.32
CA VAL A 255 -7.51 -21.35 -0.09
C VAL A 255 -7.59 -19.84 -0.33
N GLY A 256 -8.58 -19.17 0.27
CA GLY A 256 -8.68 -17.71 0.27
C GLY A 256 -7.45 -17.02 0.88
N ALA A 257 -7.00 -17.51 2.03
CA ALA A 257 -5.79 -17.00 2.69
C ALA A 257 -4.53 -17.25 1.84
N TRP A 258 -4.38 -18.46 1.27
CA TRP A 258 -3.26 -18.77 0.38
C TRP A 258 -3.29 -17.98 -0.93
N SER A 259 -4.47 -17.61 -1.44
CA SER A 259 -4.54 -16.74 -2.62
C SER A 259 -3.87 -15.39 -2.37
N ILE A 260 -4.15 -14.76 -1.23
CA ILE A 260 -3.53 -13.50 -0.83
C ILE A 260 -2.03 -13.68 -0.49
N GLY A 261 -1.68 -14.80 0.16
CA GLY A 261 -0.28 -15.14 0.43
C GLY A 261 0.53 -15.30 -0.86
N THR A 262 -0.02 -16.00 -1.85
CA THR A 262 0.63 -16.20 -3.17
C THR A 262 0.85 -14.86 -3.89
N ILE A 263 -0.11 -13.92 -3.81
CA ILE A 263 0.08 -12.56 -4.31
C ILE A 263 1.31 -11.92 -3.65
N GLY A 264 1.43 -12.00 -2.32
CA GLY A 264 2.58 -11.45 -1.59
C GLY A 264 3.91 -12.06 -2.02
N LEU A 265 3.97 -13.38 -2.17
CA LEU A 265 5.17 -14.08 -2.61
C LEU A 265 5.60 -13.66 -4.03
N CYS A 266 4.69 -13.70 -4.99
CA CYS A 266 5.00 -13.37 -6.39
C CYS A 266 5.30 -11.87 -6.56
N ASN A 267 4.75 -11.00 -5.69
CA ASN A 267 5.03 -9.56 -5.70
C ASN A 267 6.51 -9.24 -5.42
N ILE A 268 7.21 -10.04 -4.62
CA ILE A 268 8.65 -9.86 -4.38
C ILE A 268 9.41 -9.88 -5.71
N PHE A 269 9.13 -10.86 -6.55
CA PHE A 269 9.77 -11.01 -7.86
C PHE A 269 9.31 -9.93 -8.84
N GLY A 270 8.00 -9.68 -8.90
CA GLY A 270 7.42 -8.69 -9.82
C GLY A 270 7.96 -7.28 -9.57
N ALA A 271 8.00 -6.83 -8.33
CA ALA A 271 8.53 -5.53 -7.96
C ALA A 271 10.04 -5.39 -8.29
N TYR A 272 10.82 -6.44 -8.03
CA TYR A 272 12.24 -6.49 -8.37
C TYR A 272 12.47 -6.37 -9.88
N TYR A 273 11.82 -7.23 -10.69
CA TYR A 273 11.99 -7.20 -12.14
C TYR A 273 11.50 -5.89 -12.75
N SER A 274 10.38 -5.34 -12.25
CA SER A 274 9.90 -4.03 -12.69
C SER A 274 10.88 -2.91 -12.35
N GLY A 275 11.48 -2.93 -11.16
CA GLY A 275 12.51 -1.98 -10.77
C GLY A 275 13.70 -1.97 -11.73
N VAL A 276 14.25 -3.15 -12.04
CA VAL A 276 15.35 -3.31 -13.00
C VAL A 276 14.95 -2.87 -14.40
N ALA A 277 13.75 -3.23 -14.84
CA ALA A 277 13.26 -2.89 -16.19
C ALA A 277 12.99 -1.40 -16.36
N SER A 278 12.50 -0.70 -15.31
CA SER A 278 12.17 0.73 -15.36
C SER A 278 13.39 1.64 -15.57
N GLY A 279 14.59 1.14 -15.27
CA GLY A 279 15.86 1.81 -15.61
C GLY A 279 16.30 1.65 -17.08
N LYS A 280 15.70 0.70 -17.81
CA LYS A 280 16.14 0.32 -19.16
C LYS A 280 15.06 0.49 -20.25
N ARG A 281 13.80 0.59 -19.86
CA ARG A 281 12.65 0.65 -20.78
C ARG A 281 11.81 1.89 -20.52
N PRO A 282 11.06 2.37 -21.52
CA PRO A 282 10.10 3.46 -21.32
C PRO A 282 9.06 3.08 -20.25
N LYS A 283 8.91 3.92 -19.24
CA LYS A 283 8.08 3.64 -18.06
C LYS A 283 6.59 3.65 -18.38
N HIS A 284 6.16 4.53 -19.29
CA HIS A 284 4.76 4.63 -19.72
C HIS A 284 4.30 3.35 -20.44
N THR A 285 5.14 2.76 -21.32
CA THR A 285 4.83 1.50 -22.00
C THR A 285 4.82 0.33 -21.04
N MET A 286 5.72 0.31 -20.06
CA MET A 286 5.70 -0.68 -18.97
C MET A 286 4.39 -0.63 -18.19
N LEU A 287 3.95 0.57 -17.77
CA LEU A 287 2.68 0.74 -17.06
C LEU A 287 1.50 0.26 -17.92
N SER A 288 1.43 0.67 -19.18
CA SER A 288 0.38 0.19 -20.10
C SER A 288 0.38 -1.34 -20.21
N ALA A 289 1.54 -1.96 -20.39
CA ALA A 289 1.65 -3.41 -20.48
C ALA A 289 1.22 -4.13 -19.18
N ILE A 290 1.60 -3.60 -18.02
CA ILE A 290 1.19 -4.15 -16.71
C ILE A 290 -0.33 -4.10 -16.57
N TYR A 291 -0.99 -2.98 -16.93
CA TYR A 291 -2.45 -2.86 -16.81
C TYR A 291 -3.19 -3.73 -17.82
N VAL A 292 -2.71 -3.87 -19.04
CA VAL A 292 -3.24 -4.87 -20.01
C VAL A 292 -3.10 -6.29 -19.45
N ALA A 293 -1.93 -6.65 -18.93
CA ALA A 293 -1.70 -7.96 -18.35
C ALA A 293 -2.63 -8.24 -17.15
N ARG A 294 -2.89 -7.24 -16.28
CA ARG A 294 -3.88 -7.37 -15.21
C ARG A 294 -5.30 -7.58 -15.75
N ALA A 295 -5.71 -6.83 -16.77
CA ALA A 295 -7.03 -7.01 -17.37
C ALA A 295 -7.17 -8.41 -17.98
N ILE A 296 -6.15 -8.90 -18.67
CA ILE A 296 -6.12 -10.27 -19.22
C ILE A 296 -6.19 -11.30 -18.08
N ALA A 297 -5.43 -11.12 -16.99
CA ALA A 297 -5.45 -12.04 -15.84
C ALA A 297 -6.84 -12.10 -15.20
N ILE A 298 -7.52 -10.95 -15.02
CA ILE A 298 -8.89 -10.88 -14.49
C ILE A 298 -9.86 -11.59 -15.42
N LEU A 299 -9.83 -11.30 -16.71
CA LEU A 299 -10.73 -11.93 -17.68
C LEU A 299 -10.49 -13.44 -17.78
N ALA A 300 -9.22 -13.87 -17.82
CA ALA A 300 -8.87 -15.28 -17.82
C ALA A 300 -9.40 -15.99 -16.57
N PHE A 301 -9.29 -15.37 -15.39
CA PHE A 301 -9.79 -15.92 -14.13
C PHE A 301 -11.31 -16.09 -14.15
N LEU A 302 -12.06 -15.13 -14.71
CA LEU A 302 -13.52 -15.22 -14.84
C LEU A 302 -13.98 -16.28 -15.85
N LEU A 303 -13.20 -16.52 -16.90
CA LEU A 303 -13.56 -17.45 -17.97
C LEU A 303 -13.13 -18.89 -17.69
N LEU A 304 -12.13 -19.10 -16.84
CA LEU A 304 -11.65 -20.43 -16.49
C LEU A 304 -12.54 -21.07 -15.42
N PRO A 305 -12.77 -22.39 -15.47
CA PRO A 305 -13.47 -23.09 -14.41
C PRO A 305 -12.80 -22.87 -13.06
N PRO A 306 -13.60 -22.61 -11.98
CA PRO A 306 -13.05 -22.47 -10.63
C PRO A 306 -12.30 -23.74 -10.22
N SER A 307 -11.03 -23.58 -9.89
CA SER A 307 -10.17 -24.66 -9.42
C SER A 307 -9.04 -24.08 -8.56
N LEU A 308 -8.40 -24.91 -7.75
CA LEU A 308 -7.22 -24.48 -7.00
C LEU A 308 -6.14 -23.91 -7.93
N PHE A 309 -5.98 -24.51 -9.12
CA PHE A 309 -5.02 -24.04 -10.10
C PHE A 309 -5.38 -22.67 -10.69
N SER A 310 -6.67 -22.43 -11.04
CA SER A 310 -7.10 -21.12 -11.56
C SER A 310 -6.99 -20.03 -10.50
N ILE A 311 -7.34 -20.32 -9.23
CA ILE A 311 -7.25 -19.38 -8.11
C ILE A 311 -5.79 -19.00 -7.82
N LEU A 312 -4.92 -20.00 -7.62
CA LEU A 312 -3.52 -19.73 -7.31
C LEU A 312 -2.74 -19.21 -8.52
N GLY A 313 -3.08 -19.66 -9.73
CA GLY A 313 -2.51 -19.14 -10.98
C GLY A 313 -2.84 -17.67 -11.20
N PHE A 314 -4.10 -17.27 -11.00
CA PHE A 314 -4.50 -15.87 -10.98
C PHE A 314 -3.75 -15.09 -9.91
N SER A 315 -3.69 -15.62 -8.69
CA SER A 315 -2.98 -14.98 -7.56
C SER A 315 -1.50 -14.79 -7.86
N ALA A 316 -0.84 -15.76 -8.50
CA ALA A 316 0.55 -15.65 -8.90
C ALA A 316 0.76 -14.60 -10.00
N ALA A 317 -0.09 -14.60 -11.03
CA ALA A 317 -0.05 -13.60 -12.10
C ALA A 317 -0.29 -12.18 -11.57
N MET A 318 -1.37 -11.99 -10.80
CA MET A 318 -1.65 -10.69 -10.17
C MET A 318 -0.56 -10.29 -9.19
N GLY A 319 -0.02 -11.23 -8.40
CA GLY A 319 1.08 -10.98 -7.49
C GLY A 319 2.32 -10.46 -8.20
N PHE A 320 2.72 -11.06 -9.30
CA PHE A 320 3.84 -10.59 -10.11
C PHE A 320 3.60 -9.17 -10.66
N LEU A 321 2.37 -8.84 -11.00
CA LEU A 321 1.97 -7.51 -11.50
C LEU A 321 1.63 -6.52 -10.36
N TRP A 322 1.61 -6.95 -9.07
CA TRP A 322 0.99 -6.23 -7.94
C TRP A 322 1.57 -4.83 -7.70
N LEU A 323 2.80 -4.75 -7.22
CA LEU A 323 3.52 -3.49 -7.03
C LEU A 323 4.51 -3.18 -8.16
N SER A 324 4.46 -3.93 -9.26
CA SER A 324 5.28 -3.67 -10.45
C SER A 324 5.02 -2.31 -11.10
N THR A 325 3.91 -1.66 -10.74
CA THR A 325 3.61 -0.29 -11.15
C THR A 325 4.37 0.79 -10.36
N ILE A 326 4.87 0.48 -9.16
CA ILE A 326 5.49 1.49 -8.28
C ILE A 326 6.80 2.06 -8.85
N PRO A 327 7.79 1.22 -9.27
CA PRO A 327 9.05 1.75 -9.78
C PRO A 327 8.88 2.65 -11.02
N PRO A 328 8.12 2.26 -12.05
CA PRO A 328 7.94 3.15 -13.20
C PRO A 328 7.12 4.40 -12.85
N THR A 329 6.12 4.33 -11.97
CA THR A 329 5.34 5.51 -11.54
C THR A 329 6.19 6.51 -10.78
N SER A 330 6.94 6.07 -9.78
CA SER A 330 7.83 6.94 -9.02
C SER A 330 8.94 7.52 -9.90
N GLY A 331 9.47 6.70 -10.83
CA GLY A 331 10.45 7.13 -11.82
C GLY A 331 9.93 8.21 -12.77
N LEU A 332 8.66 8.13 -13.20
CA LEU A 332 8.03 9.19 -14.02
C LEU A 332 7.88 10.49 -13.23
N VAL A 333 7.42 10.43 -11.99
CA VAL A 333 7.29 11.65 -11.16
C VAL A 333 8.64 12.31 -10.94
N ALA A 334 9.69 11.54 -10.67
CA ALA A 334 11.05 12.03 -10.54
C ALA A 334 11.57 12.65 -11.85
N GLN A 335 11.27 12.05 -13.00
CA GLN A 335 11.66 12.54 -14.32
C GLN A 335 10.89 13.82 -14.71
N PHE A 336 9.62 13.93 -14.34
CA PHE A 336 8.80 15.11 -14.65
C PHE A 336 9.22 16.35 -13.86
N PHE A 337 9.47 16.20 -12.56
CA PHE A 337 9.56 17.34 -11.64
C PHE A 337 10.83 17.34 -10.77
N GLY A 338 11.76 16.43 -11.06
CA GLY A 338 13.00 16.28 -10.28
C GLY A 338 12.80 15.63 -8.92
N VAL A 339 13.92 15.17 -8.35
CA VAL A 339 13.95 14.45 -7.06
C VAL A 339 13.49 15.34 -5.90
N ARG A 340 13.67 16.65 -6.00
CA ARG A 340 13.29 17.61 -4.95
C ARG A 340 11.79 17.63 -4.69
N HIS A 341 10.96 17.66 -5.74
CA HIS A 341 9.50 17.76 -5.65
C HIS A 341 8.81 16.38 -5.65
N MET A 342 9.57 15.32 -5.94
CA MET A 342 9.06 13.95 -6.02
C MET A 342 8.29 13.50 -4.77
N PRO A 343 8.75 13.70 -3.52
CA PRO A 343 8.04 13.16 -2.36
C PRO A 343 6.61 13.70 -2.25
N TYR A 344 6.42 14.99 -2.46
CA TYR A 344 5.10 15.60 -2.39
C TYR A 344 4.20 15.19 -3.57
N LEU A 345 4.72 15.28 -4.80
CA LEU A 345 3.96 14.98 -6.01
C LEU A 345 3.65 13.49 -6.13
N TYR A 346 4.55 12.61 -5.71
CA TYR A 346 4.24 11.18 -5.59
C TYR A 346 3.20 10.93 -4.49
N GLY A 347 3.19 11.72 -3.43
CA GLY A 347 2.15 11.69 -2.40
C GLY A 347 0.74 11.95 -2.98
N LEU A 348 0.59 12.89 -3.94
CA LEU A 348 -0.67 13.11 -4.63
C LEU A 348 -1.07 11.94 -5.53
N VAL A 349 -0.10 11.31 -6.21
CA VAL A 349 -0.34 10.08 -6.99
C VAL A 349 -0.78 8.95 -6.06
N PHE A 350 -0.15 8.82 -4.89
CA PHE A 350 -0.55 7.85 -3.87
C PHE A 350 -1.94 8.13 -3.29
N LEU A 351 -2.32 9.40 -3.11
CA LEU A 351 -3.67 9.77 -2.69
C LEU A 351 -4.72 9.33 -3.73
N SER A 352 -4.42 9.49 -5.03
CA SER A 352 -5.28 8.97 -6.10
C SER A 352 -5.42 7.44 -6.02
N HIS A 353 -4.33 6.72 -5.76
CA HIS A 353 -4.35 5.28 -5.51
C HIS A 353 -5.28 4.94 -4.33
N GLN A 354 -5.23 5.70 -3.25
CA GLN A 354 -6.08 5.44 -2.08
C GLN A 354 -7.56 5.74 -2.33
N LEU A 355 -7.88 6.72 -3.19
CA LEU A 355 -9.24 6.93 -3.69
C LEU A 355 -9.71 5.75 -4.53
N GLY A 356 -8.85 5.19 -5.37
CA GLY A 356 -9.12 3.95 -6.10
C GLY A 356 -9.34 2.77 -5.16
N SER A 357 -8.51 2.64 -4.14
CA SER A 357 -8.64 1.62 -3.11
C SER A 357 -9.97 1.71 -2.37
N PHE A 358 -10.37 2.91 -1.97
CA PHE A 358 -11.68 3.16 -1.37
C PHE A 358 -12.80 2.67 -2.29
N SER A 359 -12.77 3.11 -3.55
CA SER A 359 -13.82 2.78 -4.51
C SER A 359 -13.92 1.28 -4.79
N GLY A 360 -12.78 0.60 -4.95
CA GLY A 360 -12.74 -0.84 -5.23
C GLY A 360 -13.30 -1.68 -4.07
N VAL A 361 -12.93 -1.34 -2.84
CA VAL A 361 -13.42 -2.07 -1.65
C VAL A 361 -14.88 -1.79 -1.39
N TRP A 362 -15.28 -0.52 -1.40
CA TRP A 362 -16.67 -0.13 -1.14
C TRP A 362 -17.62 -0.68 -2.22
N LEU A 363 -17.27 -0.49 -3.49
CA LEU A 363 -18.09 -0.94 -4.61
C LEU A 363 -18.20 -2.47 -4.64
N GLY A 364 -17.14 -3.21 -4.24
CA GLY A 364 -17.17 -4.66 -4.12
C GLY A 364 -18.20 -5.15 -3.12
N GLY A 365 -18.25 -4.54 -1.93
CA GLY A 365 -19.26 -4.86 -0.92
C GLY A 365 -20.67 -4.48 -1.35
N TYR A 366 -20.84 -3.26 -1.89
CA TYR A 366 -22.13 -2.75 -2.36
C TYR A 366 -22.73 -3.61 -3.50
N LEU A 367 -21.92 -3.96 -4.51
CA LEU A 367 -22.39 -4.80 -5.61
C LEU A 367 -22.73 -6.20 -5.13
N TYR A 368 -21.94 -6.78 -4.24
CA TYR A 368 -22.26 -8.08 -3.67
C TYR A 368 -23.62 -8.08 -2.96
N GLU A 369 -23.90 -7.09 -2.10
CA GLU A 369 -25.18 -7.01 -1.39
C GLU A 369 -26.38 -6.78 -2.33
N THR A 370 -26.18 -6.05 -3.43
CA THR A 370 -27.28 -5.74 -4.35
C THR A 370 -27.51 -6.79 -5.43
N THR A 371 -26.48 -7.54 -5.82
CA THR A 371 -26.55 -8.52 -6.94
C THR A 371 -26.33 -9.97 -6.51
N GLY A 372 -25.83 -10.20 -5.30
CA GLY A 372 -25.49 -11.52 -4.78
C GLY A 372 -24.20 -12.14 -5.36
N ASN A 373 -23.43 -11.38 -6.16
CA ASN A 373 -22.20 -11.86 -6.77
C ASN A 373 -21.16 -10.75 -6.96
N TYR A 374 -19.94 -11.14 -7.36
CA TYR A 374 -18.82 -10.22 -7.62
C TYR A 374 -18.57 -9.95 -9.12
N ASP A 375 -19.41 -10.41 -10.05
CA ASP A 375 -19.16 -10.32 -11.49
C ASP A 375 -18.99 -8.87 -11.95
N GLY A 376 -19.86 -7.97 -11.48
CA GLY A 376 -19.82 -6.55 -11.83
C GLY A 376 -18.52 -5.86 -11.43
N ILE A 377 -17.97 -6.17 -10.23
CA ILE A 377 -16.72 -5.57 -9.77
C ILE A 377 -15.51 -6.15 -10.50
N TRP A 378 -15.50 -7.45 -10.80
CA TRP A 378 -14.44 -8.06 -11.60
C TRP A 378 -14.39 -7.49 -13.02
N LEU A 379 -15.54 -7.39 -13.69
CA LEU A 379 -15.65 -6.82 -15.04
C LEU A 379 -15.26 -5.33 -15.06
N SER A 380 -15.68 -4.56 -14.05
CA SER A 380 -15.26 -3.16 -13.91
C SER A 380 -13.74 -3.06 -13.70
N GLY A 381 -13.15 -3.97 -12.93
CA GLY A 381 -11.71 -4.08 -12.77
C GLY A 381 -10.99 -4.31 -14.10
N ALA A 382 -11.45 -5.25 -14.91
CA ALA A 382 -10.87 -5.50 -16.23
C ALA A 382 -11.00 -4.28 -17.15
N ALA A 383 -12.17 -3.63 -17.19
CA ALA A 383 -12.43 -2.43 -18.00
C ALA A 383 -11.54 -1.25 -17.56
N LEU A 384 -11.43 -1.01 -16.24
CA LEU A 384 -10.53 0.01 -15.67
C LEU A 384 -9.06 -0.29 -15.97
N GLY A 385 -8.66 -1.58 -15.96
CA GLY A 385 -7.31 -2.00 -16.37
C GLY A 385 -6.99 -1.59 -17.80
N LEU A 386 -7.89 -1.84 -18.75
CA LEU A 386 -7.74 -1.41 -20.14
C LEU A 386 -7.74 0.12 -20.25
N LEU A 387 -8.61 0.81 -19.53
CA LEU A 387 -8.63 2.26 -19.47
C LEU A 387 -7.30 2.82 -18.93
N ALA A 388 -6.77 2.27 -17.84
CA ALA A 388 -5.47 2.68 -17.32
C ALA A 388 -4.34 2.46 -18.33
N ALA A 389 -4.34 1.37 -19.06
CA ALA A 389 -3.37 1.13 -20.13
C ALA A 389 -3.43 2.22 -21.21
N LEU A 390 -4.64 2.59 -21.63
CA LEU A 390 -4.86 3.67 -22.60
C LEU A 390 -4.43 5.04 -22.06
N LEU A 391 -4.65 5.31 -20.76
CA LEU A 391 -4.24 6.58 -20.14
C LEU A 391 -2.72 6.69 -20.01
N HIS A 392 -2.00 5.58 -19.76
CA HIS A 392 -0.55 5.61 -19.66
C HIS A 392 0.14 5.70 -21.02
N TRP A 393 -0.47 5.18 -22.09
CA TRP A 393 0.14 5.12 -23.41
C TRP A 393 0.63 6.48 -23.97
N PRO A 394 -0.14 7.59 -23.90
CA PRO A 394 0.25 8.88 -24.46
C PRO A 394 1.16 9.69 -23.51
N ILE A 395 1.58 9.17 -22.36
CA ILE A 395 2.47 9.88 -21.42
C ILE A 395 3.82 10.14 -22.09
N LYS A 396 4.27 11.39 -22.06
CA LYS A 396 5.57 11.82 -22.56
C LYS A 396 6.59 11.85 -21.41
N GLU A 397 7.65 11.08 -21.54
CA GLU A 397 8.74 10.97 -20.53
C GLU A 397 9.76 12.11 -20.70
N GLN A 398 9.35 13.34 -20.40
CA GLN A 398 10.20 14.53 -20.47
C GLN A 398 10.17 15.31 -19.16
N SER A 399 11.20 16.11 -18.90
CA SER A 399 11.24 16.98 -17.73
C SER A 399 10.32 18.20 -17.93
N TYR A 400 9.61 18.55 -16.86
CA TYR A 400 8.77 19.73 -16.76
C TYR A 400 9.27 20.68 -15.64
N GLU A 401 10.50 20.51 -15.14
CA GLU A 401 11.07 21.35 -14.07
C GLU A 401 11.11 22.84 -14.46
N ALA A 402 11.41 23.15 -15.71
CA ALA A 402 11.40 24.53 -16.20
C ALA A 402 10.01 25.19 -16.10
N SER A 403 8.92 24.42 -16.22
CA SER A 403 7.57 24.93 -16.04
C SER A 403 7.23 25.24 -14.57
N LEU A 404 7.97 24.65 -13.63
CA LEU A 404 7.84 24.94 -12.21
C LEU A 404 8.59 26.22 -11.83
N SER A 405 9.70 26.54 -12.49
CA SER A 405 10.58 27.69 -12.19
C SER A 405 10.20 28.99 -12.92
N ALA A 406 9.61 28.92 -14.11
CA ALA A 406 9.37 30.06 -15.01
C ALA A 406 8.44 31.17 -14.49
N ALA A 407 7.82 31.03 -13.30
CA ALA A 407 6.95 32.06 -12.72
C ALA A 407 7.55 32.80 -11.50
N SER A 408 8.79 32.49 -11.10
CA SER A 408 9.51 33.28 -10.08
C SER A 408 10.20 34.53 -10.67
N ALA A 409 10.21 34.66 -11.99
CA ALA A 409 10.85 35.80 -12.70
C ALA A 409 9.87 36.89 -13.15
N SER A 410 8.57 36.76 -12.85
CA SER A 410 7.53 37.72 -13.32
C SER A 410 6.74 38.40 -12.19
N HIS A 411 7.35 38.56 -11.00
CA HIS A 411 6.83 39.42 -9.94
C HIS A 411 7.92 40.29 -9.34
#